data_c95d368595992a7759839866a9c6343b
#
_entry.id   c95d368595992a7759839866a9c6343b
#
_cell.length_a   1.000
_cell.length_b   1.000
_cell.length_c   1.000
_cell.angle_alpha   90.00
_cell.angle_beta   90.00
_cell.angle_gamma   90.00
#
_symmetry.space_group_name_H-M   'P 1'
#
loop_
_entity.id
_entity.type
_entity.pdbx_description
1 polymer ?
#
loop_
_entity_poly.entity_id
_entity_poly.type
_entity_poly.pdbx_seq_one_letter_code
_entity_poly.pdbx_strand_id
1 'polypeptide(L)'
;MKKQLKNYIMIVCFLLFIFGFAVASFISEDREFSENENRYLQQAPEFSWKKLEKGEFTSDIESYMSDQIFMKDQLVSLKTVTDRTLLKNYQNGVYFGKDGYYLQDYQENRPLIEKNISCLNDFADNLDKSVDVSFLLVPNAVSVMSDKLPAVTQTDDQLESEKYISSILSDRINLCFPYEQLKDAAKSTQVFYKTDHHWTAEGAKVGFDALMTAMNEDIPQVSYNIETVKDFHGTLYSKAPTDFSAADEMHFYTNPDNSVKVNYVQENKQTNTLFDDSFKTKKDKYSTFMGGNFALTEIETNGESDEHVLIIKDSYANTVMPYFADKYKHLSLIHISEPTRPY
;
A
#
# COMPACT_ATOMS: atom_id res chain seq x y z
N MET A 1 -43.10 0.39 -39.24
CA MET A 1 -42.16 -0.69 -39.62
C MET A 1 -40.69 -0.40 -39.28
N LYS A 2 -40.05 0.64 -39.81
CA LYS A 2 -38.61 0.94 -39.52
C LYS A 2 -38.28 1.16 -38.02
N LYS A 3 -39.18 1.78 -37.23
CA LYS A 3 -38.97 2.04 -35.79
C LYS A 3 -39.05 0.75 -34.95
N GLN A 4 -39.97 -0.14 -35.28
CA GLN A 4 -40.07 -1.45 -34.62
C GLN A 4 -38.87 -2.34 -34.92
N LEU A 5 -38.37 -2.35 -36.17
CA LEU A 5 -37.19 -3.10 -36.56
C LEU A 5 -35.94 -2.62 -35.77
N LYS A 6 -35.77 -1.30 -35.61
CA LYS A 6 -34.71 -0.76 -34.75
C LYS A 6 -34.79 -1.27 -33.31
N ASN A 7 -35.98 -1.28 -32.71
CA ASN A 7 -36.19 -1.76 -31.36
C ASN A 7 -35.88 -3.27 -31.23
N TYR A 8 -36.30 -4.08 -32.21
CA TYR A 8 -35.96 -5.51 -32.21
C TYR A 8 -34.45 -5.74 -32.35
N ILE A 9 -33.75 -5.02 -33.21
CA ILE A 9 -32.31 -5.11 -33.38
C ILE A 9 -31.61 -4.75 -32.05
N MET A 10 -32.03 -3.66 -31.42
CA MET A 10 -31.46 -3.23 -30.13
C MET A 10 -31.64 -4.29 -29.02
N ILE A 11 -32.83 -4.88 -28.91
CA ILE A 11 -33.13 -5.95 -27.96
C ILE A 11 -32.26 -7.18 -28.23
N VAL A 12 -32.17 -7.60 -29.50
CA VAL A 12 -31.35 -8.75 -29.89
C VAL A 12 -29.87 -8.50 -29.59
N CYS A 13 -29.33 -7.33 -29.94
CA CYS A 13 -27.96 -6.96 -29.63
C CYS A 13 -27.72 -6.95 -28.12
N PHE A 14 -28.66 -6.42 -27.33
CA PHE A 14 -28.57 -6.40 -25.87
C PHE A 14 -28.55 -7.81 -25.26
N LEU A 15 -29.47 -8.67 -25.74
CA LEU A 15 -29.50 -10.06 -25.26
C LEU A 15 -28.26 -10.85 -25.69
N LEU A 16 -27.80 -10.68 -26.93
CA LEU A 16 -26.55 -11.29 -27.39
C LEU A 16 -25.34 -10.82 -26.57
N PHE A 17 -25.29 -9.55 -26.20
CA PHE A 17 -24.25 -9.03 -25.35
C PHE A 17 -24.27 -9.69 -23.96
N ILE A 18 -25.43 -9.67 -23.28
CA ILE A 18 -25.54 -10.26 -21.92
C ILE A 18 -25.27 -11.77 -21.93
N PHE A 19 -25.97 -12.51 -22.79
CA PHE A 19 -25.81 -13.97 -22.83
C PHE A 19 -24.45 -14.37 -23.39
N GLY A 20 -23.91 -13.62 -24.35
CA GLY A 20 -22.57 -13.85 -24.89
C GLY A 20 -21.50 -13.68 -23.83
N PHE A 21 -21.57 -12.62 -23.01
CA PHE A 21 -20.68 -12.42 -21.88
C PHE A 21 -20.84 -13.49 -20.80
N ALA A 22 -22.08 -13.86 -20.47
CA ALA A 22 -22.34 -14.91 -19.50
C ALA A 22 -21.73 -16.26 -19.94
N VAL A 23 -21.94 -16.63 -21.21
CA VAL A 23 -21.36 -17.87 -21.78
C VAL A 23 -19.84 -17.77 -21.82
N ALA A 24 -19.28 -16.64 -22.28
CA ALA A 24 -17.83 -16.42 -22.31
C ALA A 24 -17.22 -16.55 -20.92
N SER A 25 -17.82 -15.97 -19.89
CA SER A 25 -17.37 -16.08 -18.49
C SER A 25 -17.44 -17.54 -18.00
N PHE A 26 -18.46 -18.28 -18.38
CA PHE A 26 -18.64 -19.67 -17.94
C PHE A 26 -17.68 -20.66 -18.60
N ILE A 27 -17.23 -20.39 -19.84
CA ILE A 27 -16.29 -21.26 -20.58
C ILE A 27 -14.83 -20.83 -20.44
N SER A 28 -14.57 -19.63 -19.88
CA SER A 28 -13.21 -19.17 -19.60
C SER A 28 -12.61 -19.97 -18.45
N GLU A 29 -11.29 -20.21 -18.51
CA GLU A 29 -10.56 -20.80 -17.40
C GLU A 29 -10.57 -19.86 -16.20
N ASP A 30 -10.77 -20.41 -15.00
CA ASP A 30 -10.71 -19.65 -13.77
C ASP A 30 -9.29 -19.17 -13.51
N ARG A 31 -9.15 -17.89 -13.12
CA ARG A 31 -7.88 -17.31 -12.72
C ARG A 31 -7.71 -17.48 -11.21
N GLU A 32 -6.55 -17.97 -10.78
CA GLU A 32 -6.25 -18.10 -9.35
C GLU A 32 -5.88 -16.78 -8.71
N PHE A 33 -5.16 -15.92 -9.46
CA PHE A 33 -4.62 -14.66 -8.97
C PHE A 33 -4.90 -13.52 -9.94
N SER A 34 -5.22 -12.36 -9.42
CA SER A 34 -5.30 -11.13 -10.19
C SER A 34 -4.04 -10.30 -10.00
N GLU A 35 -3.21 -10.24 -11.03
CA GLU A 35 -2.04 -9.36 -11.05
C GLU A 35 -2.46 -7.88 -10.88
N ASN A 36 -3.63 -7.51 -11.43
CA ASN A 36 -4.13 -6.15 -11.35
C ASN A 36 -4.61 -5.75 -9.96
N GLU A 37 -5.27 -6.66 -9.25
CA GLU A 37 -5.78 -6.41 -7.89
C GLU A 37 -4.78 -6.86 -6.80
N ASN A 38 -3.67 -7.53 -7.20
CA ASN A 38 -2.64 -8.10 -6.33
C ASN A 38 -3.25 -8.98 -5.21
N ARG A 39 -4.21 -9.85 -5.60
CA ARG A 39 -4.89 -10.76 -4.67
C ARG A 39 -5.29 -12.07 -5.34
N TYR A 40 -5.47 -13.09 -4.52
CA TYR A 40 -6.13 -14.32 -4.95
C TYR A 40 -7.60 -14.04 -5.25
N LEU A 41 -8.07 -14.62 -6.35
CA LEU A 41 -9.47 -14.54 -6.77
C LEU A 41 -10.27 -15.67 -6.17
N GLN A 42 -11.54 -15.39 -5.90
CA GLN A 42 -12.46 -16.40 -5.39
C GLN A 42 -12.59 -17.54 -6.42
N GLN A 43 -12.34 -18.75 -5.97
CA GLN A 43 -12.54 -19.96 -6.77
C GLN A 43 -13.97 -20.49 -6.59
N ALA A 44 -14.40 -21.37 -7.50
CA ALA A 44 -15.74 -21.96 -7.45
C ALA A 44 -16.01 -22.60 -6.08
N PRO A 45 -17.02 -22.14 -5.33
CA PRO A 45 -17.25 -22.64 -3.97
C PRO A 45 -17.85 -24.03 -3.99
N GLU A 46 -17.40 -24.87 -3.06
CA GLU A 46 -18.03 -26.16 -2.82
C GLU A 46 -19.41 -25.98 -2.19
N PHE A 47 -20.41 -26.66 -2.76
CA PHE A 47 -21.76 -26.64 -2.24
C PHE A 47 -21.86 -27.30 -0.86
N SER A 48 -22.50 -26.61 0.08
CA SER A 48 -22.85 -27.14 1.40
C SER A 48 -24.20 -26.58 1.86
N TRP A 49 -25.12 -27.44 2.27
CA TRP A 49 -26.40 -27.03 2.86
C TRP A 49 -26.24 -26.09 4.05
N LYS A 50 -25.23 -26.35 4.89
CA LYS A 50 -24.92 -25.51 6.05
C LYS A 50 -24.44 -24.09 5.65
N LYS A 51 -23.63 -24.00 4.60
CA LYS A 51 -23.19 -22.70 4.06
C LYS A 51 -24.35 -21.96 3.40
N LEU A 52 -25.23 -22.69 2.68
CA LEU A 52 -26.41 -22.09 2.04
C LEU A 52 -27.38 -21.49 3.08
N GLU A 53 -27.67 -22.24 4.15
CA GLU A 53 -28.55 -21.80 5.25
C GLU A 53 -28.03 -20.52 5.93
N LYS A 54 -26.71 -20.39 6.04
CA LYS A 54 -26.04 -19.19 6.60
C LYS A 54 -25.88 -18.04 5.61
N GLY A 55 -26.19 -18.23 4.34
CA GLY A 55 -25.93 -17.25 3.28
C GLY A 55 -24.47 -17.18 2.81
N GLU A 56 -23.56 -17.95 3.41
CA GLU A 56 -22.14 -17.99 3.06
C GLU A 56 -21.95 -18.47 1.61
N PHE A 57 -22.66 -19.55 1.20
CA PHE A 57 -22.56 -20.07 -0.17
C PHE A 57 -23.01 -19.06 -1.22
N THR A 58 -24.07 -18.30 -0.95
CA THR A 58 -24.55 -17.28 -1.87
C THR A 58 -23.53 -16.15 -2.02
N SER A 59 -22.94 -15.70 -0.92
CA SER A 59 -21.87 -14.70 -0.92
C SER A 59 -20.61 -15.18 -1.66
N ASP A 60 -20.22 -16.46 -1.45
CA ASP A 60 -19.07 -17.06 -2.14
C ASP A 60 -19.33 -17.14 -3.66
N ILE A 61 -20.55 -17.48 -4.09
CA ILE A 61 -20.95 -17.51 -5.51
C ILE A 61 -20.92 -16.10 -6.12
N GLU A 62 -21.44 -15.09 -5.42
CA GLU A 62 -21.40 -13.71 -5.90
C GLU A 62 -19.96 -13.22 -6.08
N SER A 63 -19.10 -13.52 -5.13
CA SER A 63 -17.66 -13.20 -5.18
C SER A 63 -16.99 -13.92 -6.35
N TYR A 64 -17.23 -15.24 -6.50
CA TYR A 64 -16.72 -16.03 -7.61
C TYR A 64 -17.16 -15.46 -8.97
N MET A 65 -18.45 -15.22 -9.15
CA MET A 65 -18.97 -14.66 -10.39
C MET A 65 -18.38 -13.28 -10.70
N SER A 66 -18.19 -12.44 -9.67
CA SER A 66 -17.56 -11.13 -9.81
C SER A 66 -16.07 -11.22 -10.18
N ASP A 67 -15.36 -12.20 -9.63
CA ASP A 67 -13.92 -12.36 -9.83
C ASP A 67 -13.59 -13.00 -11.18
N GLN A 68 -14.44 -13.91 -11.68
CA GLN A 68 -14.21 -14.69 -12.89
C GLN A 68 -14.95 -14.15 -14.14
N ILE A 69 -15.44 -12.90 -14.10
CA ILE A 69 -16.03 -12.26 -15.26
C ILE A 69 -15.02 -12.19 -16.41
N PHE A 70 -15.44 -12.65 -17.59
CA PHE A 70 -14.66 -12.51 -18.82
C PHE A 70 -14.28 -11.05 -19.09
N MET A 71 -13.02 -10.78 -19.37
CA MET A 71 -12.48 -9.43 -19.57
C MET A 71 -12.73 -8.45 -18.41
N LYS A 72 -12.78 -8.91 -17.15
CA LYS A 72 -13.00 -8.07 -15.96
C LYS A 72 -12.10 -6.83 -15.96
N ASP A 73 -10.80 -7.03 -16.16
CA ASP A 73 -9.81 -5.95 -16.09
C ASP A 73 -10.06 -4.87 -17.14
N GLN A 74 -10.41 -5.28 -18.38
CA GLN A 74 -10.75 -4.36 -19.47
C GLN A 74 -12.06 -3.61 -19.21
N LEU A 75 -13.05 -4.28 -18.62
CA LEU A 75 -14.32 -3.65 -18.25
C LEU A 75 -14.14 -2.63 -17.14
N VAL A 76 -13.30 -2.93 -16.15
CA VAL A 76 -12.94 -1.98 -15.08
C VAL A 76 -12.22 -0.77 -15.66
N SER A 77 -11.23 -0.99 -16.54
CA SER A 77 -10.52 0.11 -17.21
C SER A 77 -11.47 0.96 -18.06
N LEU A 78 -12.34 0.32 -18.87
CA LEU A 78 -13.35 1.03 -19.67
C LEU A 78 -14.27 1.89 -18.81
N LYS A 79 -14.73 1.35 -17.67
CA LYS A 79 -15.53 2.11 -16.71
C LYS A 79 -14.76 3.33 -16.21
N THR A 80 -13.50 3.14 -15.80
CA THR A 80 -12.66 4.24 -15.28
C THR A 80 -12.47 5.33 -16.34
N VAL A 81 -12.13 4.96 -17.58
CA VAL A 81 -11.98 5.91 -18.69
C VAL A 81 -13.30 6.66 -18.95
N THR A 82 -14.43 5.96 -18.94
CA THR A 82 -15.75 6.58 -19.12
C THR A 82 -16.05 7.57 -17.99
N ASP A 83 -15.83 7.19 -16.73
CA ASP A 83 -16.04 8.06 -15.58
C ASP A 83 -15.13 9.30 -15.64
N ARG A 84 -13.87 9.14 -16.07
CA ARG A 84 -12.94 10.26 -16.29
C ARG A 84 -13.40 11.20 -17.41
N THR A 85 -13.92 10.68 -18.51
CA THR A 85 -14.48 11.51 -19.60
C THR A 85 -15.71 12.28 -19.15
N LEU A 86 -16.45 11.76 -18.17
CA LEU A 86 -17.56 12.43 -17.49
C LEU A 86 -17.11 13.37 -16.37
N LEU A 87 -15.81 13.68 -16.29
CA LEU A 87 -15.18 14.57 -15.30
C LEU A 87 -15.32 14.07 -13.85
N LYS A 88 -15.54 12.79 -13.62
CA LYS A 88 -15.49 12.23 -12.29
C LYS A 88 -14.03 12.11 -11.84
N ASN A 89 -13.72 12.68 -10.69
CA ASN A 89 -12.38 12.73 -10.14
C ASN A 89 -12.16 11.78 -8.96
N TYR A 90 -13.08 10.83 -8.73
CA TYR A 90 -13.03 9.88 -7.63
C TYR A 90 -13.59 8.52 -8.06
N GLN A 91 -12.86 7.45 -7.70
CA GLN A 91 -13.30 6.06 -7.92
C GLN A 91 -12.61 5.11 -6.94
N ASN A 92 -13.37 4.20 -6.34
CA ASN A 92 -12.86 3.12 -5.48
C ASN A 92 -11.91 3.61 -4.37
N GLY A 93 -12.22 4.73 -3.72
CA GLY A 93 -11.39 5.31 -2.66
C GLY A 93 -10.17 6.06 -3.17
N VAL A 94 -10.11 6.41 -4.46
CA VAL A 94 -8.97 7.10 -5.07
C VAL A 94 -9.43 8.37 -5.77
N TYR A 95 -8.79 9.49 -5.44
CA TYR A 95 -8.90 10.74 -6.18
C TYR A 95 -7.89 10.77 -7.33
N PHE A 96 -8.34 11.19 -8.50
CA PHE A 96 -7.48 11.49 -9.64
C PHE A 96 -6.98 12.92 -9.52
N GLY A 97 -5.80 13.07 -8.99
CA GLY A 97 -5.15 14.34 -8.75
C GLY A 97 -4.49 14.95 -10.00
N LYS A 98 -3.89 16.13 -9.80
CA LYS A 98 -3.07 16.79 -10.82
C LYS A 98 -1.75 16.04 -11.03
N ASP A 99 -1.08 16.29 -12.13
CA ASP A 99 0.25 15.75 -12.48
C ASP A 99 0.33 14.22 -12.47
N GLY A 100 -0.82 13.54 -12.65
CA GLY A 100 -0.90 12.08 -12.71
C GLY A 100 -0.93 11.38 -11.35
N TYR A 101 -1.08 12.11 -10.25
CA TYR A 101 -1.21 11.51 -8.92
C TYR A 101 -2.57 10.84 -8.72
N TYR A 102 -2.52 9.64 -8.19
CA TYR A 102 -3.63 8.93 -7.57
C TYR A 102 -3.50 9.13 -6.06
N LEU A 103 -4.51 9.69 -5.43
CA LEU A 103 -4.46 10.01 -4.00
C LEU A 103 -5.52 9.19 -3.28
N GLN A 104 -5.08 8.33 -2.36
CA GLN A 104 -6.00 7.51 -1.59
C GLN A 104 -6.78 8.39 -0.63
N ASP A 105 -8.12 8.25 -0.65
CA ASP A 105 -9.00 8.91 0.29
C ASP A 105 -8.68 8.50 1.73
N TYR A 106 -8.67 9.46 2.62
CA TYR A 106 -8.50 9.22 4.05
C TYR A 106 -9.82 9.49 4.77
N GLN A 107 -10.28 8.50 5.50
CA GLN A 107 -11.45 8.59 6.37
C GLN A 107 -11.04 8.24 7.79
N GLU A 108 -11.19 9.18 8.72
CA GLU A 108 -10.82 8.99 10.11
C GLU A 108 -11.73 7.94 10.77
N ASN A 109 -11.13 6.96 11.41
CA ASN A 109 -11.85 6.01 12.25
C ASN A 109 -11.43 6.19 13.72
N ARG A 110 -12.02 7.15 14.39
CA ARG A 110 -11.69 7.53 15.77
C ARG A 110 -11.73 6.36 16.76
N PRO A 111 -12.77 5.53 16.79
CA PRO A 111 -12.80 4.38 17.70
C PRO A 111 -11.64 3.39 17.46
N LEU A 112 -11.22 3.21 16.21
CA LEU A 112 -10.07 2.35 15.89
C LEU A 112 -8.75 3.00 16.32
N ILE A 113 -8.60 4.31 16.10
CA ILE A 113 -7.44 5.09 16.56
C ILE A 113 -7.31 4.96 18.09
N GLU A 114 -8.38 5.23 18.84
CA GLU A 114 -8.38 5.13 20.30
C GLU A 114 -7.96 3.75 20.79
N LYS A 115 -8.52 2.70 20.18
CA LYS A 115 -8.16 1.31 20.52
C LYS A 115 -6.69 1.02 20.26
N ASN A 116 -6.17 1.43 19.08
CA ASN A 116 -4.79 1.16 18.70
C ASN A 116 -3.81 1.94 19.59
N ILE A 117 -4.09 3.22 19.86
CA ILE A 117 -3.26 4.04 20.74
C ILE A 117 -3.30 3.53 22.19
N SER A 118 -4.46 3.07 22.69
CA SER A 118 -4.52 2.41 24.00
C SER A 118 -3.61 1.19 24.07
N CYS A 119 -3.62 0.32 23.05
CA CYS A 119 -2.73 -0.84 23.00
C CYS A 119 -1.23 -0.44 22.94
N LEU A 120 -0.92 0.62 22.20
CA LEU A 120 0.46 1.14 22.08
C LEU A 120 0.92 1.74 23.41
N ASN A 121 0.08 2.51 24.10
CA ASN A 121 0.35 3.06 25.43
C ASN A 121 0.58 1.93 26.44
N ASP A 122 -0.31 0.94 26.51
CA ASP A 122 -0.18 -0.21 27.39
C ASP A 122 1.14 -0.98 27.12
N PHE A 123 1.51 -1.13 25.83
CA PHE A 123 2.78 -1.77 25.47
C PHE A 123 3.96 -0.96 25.98
N ALA A 124 4.03 0.34 25.69
CA ALA A 124 5.12 1.22 26.10
C ALA A 124 5.25 1.32 27.63
N ASP A 125 4.14 1.40 28.34
CA ASP A 125 4.11 1.53 29.81
C ASP A 125 4.55 0.25 30.53
N ASN A 126 4.41 -0.93 29.88
CA ASN A 126 4.89 -2.21 30.41
C ASN A 126 6.37 -2.54 30.05
N LEU A 127 7.00 -1.75 29.19
CA LEU A 127 8.44 -1.90 28.92
C LEU A 127 9.29 -1.34 30.05
N ASP A 128 10.51 -1.88 30.21
CA ASP A 128 11.51 -1.28 31.09
C ASP A 128 11.77 0.19 30.72
N LYS A 129 12.01 1.02 31.73
CA LYS A 129 12.21 2.47 31.53
C LYS A 129 13.48 2.82 30.76
N SER A 130 14.42 1.88 30.65
CA SER A 130 15.63 2.02 29.83
C SER A 130 15.38 1.80 28.33
N VAL A 131 14.20 1.32 27.94
CA VAL A 131 13.84 1.14 26.53
C VAL A 131 13.20 2.41 26.01
N ASP A 132 13.82 3.03 25.03
CA ASP A 132 13.26 4.16 24.31
C ASP A 132 12.21 3.69 23.31
N VAL A 133 11.05 4.37 23.29
CA VAL A 133 9.93 4.04 22.39
C VAL A 133 9.65 5.24 21.50
N SER A 134 9.71 5.03 20.21
CA SER A 134 9.37 6.06 19.20
C SER A 134 8.28 5.56 18.28
N PHE A 135 7.38 6.46 17.90
CA PHE A 135 6.30 6.21 16.97
C PHE A 135 6.44 7.11 15.74
N LEU A 136 6.80 6.52 14.60
CA LEU A 136 6.82 7.21 13.32
C LEU A 136 5.42 7.11 12.69
N LEU A 137 4.64 8.17 12.79
CA LEU A 137 3.33 8.30 12.17
C LEU A 137 3.48 8.98 10.81
N VAL A 138 3.44 8.19 9.73
CA VAL A 138 3.66 8.72 8.38
C VAL A 138 2.36 9.28 7.81
N PRO A 139 2.30 10.57 7.41
CA PRO A 139 1.13 11.10 6.72
C PRO A 139 0.99 10.49 5.31
N ASN A 140 -0.24 10.32 4.84
CA ASN A 140 -0.49 9.81 3.50
C ASN A 140 -0.28 10.89 2.42
N ALA A 141 -0.08 10.46 1.18
CA ALA A 141 0.07 11.36 0.03
C ALA A 141 -1.10 12.35 -0.10
N VAL A 142 -2.33 11.97 0.24
CA VAL A 142 -3.51 12.85 0.16
C VAL A 142 -3.38 14.10 1.04
N SER A 143 -2.69 14.01 2.16
CA SER A 143 -2.43 15.12 3.08
C SER A 143 -1.23 15.95 2.62
N VAL A 144 -0.08 15.31 2.39
CA VAL A 144 1.17 15.99 2.02
C VAL A 144 1.06 16.67 0.65
N MET A 145 0.46 15.97 -0.33
CA MET A 145 0.27 16.42 -1.71
C MET A 145 -1.12 17.05 -1.94
N SER A 146 -1.67 17.71 -0.92
CA SER A 146 -3.03 18.28 -0.98
C SER A 146 -3.23 19.32 -2.10
N ASP A 147 -2.17 19.96 -2.58
CA ASP A 147 -2.17 20.83 -3.76
C ASP A 147 -2.46 20.09 -5.07
N LYS A 148 -2.29 18.77 -5.10
CA LYS A 148 -2.60 17.90 -6.23
C LYS A 148 -4.06 17.43 -6.24
N LEU A 149 -4.79 17.58 -5.15
CA LEU A 149 -6.19 17.17 -5.08
C LEU A 149 -7.08 17.91 -6.08
N PRO A 150 -8.15 17.30 -6.58
CA PRO A 150 -9.20 18.02 -7.31
C PRO A 150 -9.91 19.02 -6.40
N ALA A 151 -10.60 20.00 -7.01
CA ALA A 151 -11.20 21.12 -6.30
C ALA A 151 -12.30 20.72 -5.29
N VAL A 152 -12.94 19.56 -5.49
CA VAL A 152 -13.99 19.04 -4.60
C VAL A 152 -13.55 17.66 -4.10
N THR A 153 -13.28 17.58 -2.81
CA THR A 153 -12.91 16.36 -2.11
C THR A 153 -13.64 16.28 -0.77
N GLN A 154 -13.77 15.06 -0.24
CA GLN A 154 -14.40 14.78 1.05
C GLN A 154 -13.45 14.01 1.98
N THR A 155 -12.14 14.11 1.75
CA THR A 155 -11.13 13.47 2.59
C THR A 155 -11.03 14.19 3.94
N ASP A 156 -10.84 13.41 5.02
CA ASP A 156 -10.64 13.98 6.36
C ASP A 156 -9.23 14.56 6.52
N ASP A 157 -9.05 15.44 7.50
CA ASP A 157 -7.78 16.12 7.76
C ASP A 157 -6.88 15.29 8.68
N GLN A 158 -5.76 14.78 8.15
CA GLN A 158 -4.78 14.02 8.93
C GLN A 158 -4.02 14.85 9.96
N LEU A 159 -3.96 16.17 9.81
CA LEU A 159 -3.36 17.05 10.83
C LEU A 159 -4.25 17.10 12.08
N GLU A 160 -5.57 17.08 11.90
CA GLU A 160 -6.50 16.98 13.04
C GLU A 160 -6.44 15.60 13.70
N SER A 161 -6.30 14.54 12.91
CA SER A 161 -6.12 13.18 13.42
C SER A 161 -4.79 13.04 14.20
N GLU A 162 -3.71 13.64 13.71
CA GLU A 162 -2.42 13.66 14.44
C GLU A 162 -2.52 14.40 15.77
N LYS A 163 -3.13 15.59 15.80
CA LYS A 163 -3.34 16.34 17.05
C LYS A 163 -4.13 15.52 18.06
N TYR A 164 -5.14 14.80 17.59
CA TYR A 164 -5.92 13.93 18.44
C TYR A 164 -5.08 12.76 18.97
N ILE A 165 -4.33 12.06 18.11
CA ILE A 165 -3.40 10.99 18.50
C ILE A 165 -2.41 11.50 19.53
N SER A 166 -1.77 12.62 19.27
CA SER A 166 -0.81 13.27 20.18
C SER A 166 -1.42 13.56 21.55
N SER A 167 -2.72 13.92 21.60
CA SER A 167 -3.42 14.23 22.87
C SER A 167 -3.72 13.02 23.75
N ILE A 168 -3.74 11.80 23.18
CA ILE A 168 -4.05 10.55 23.88
C ILE A 168 -2.88 9.58 23.95
N LEU A 169 -1.73 9.95 23.35
CA LEU A 169 -0.51 9.15 23.36
C LEU A 169 0.20 9.30 24.73
N SER A 170 0.78 8.21 25.22
CA SER A 170 1.60 8.23 26.46
C SER A 170 2.86 9.07 26.28
N ASP A 171 3.23 9.83 27.32
CA ASP A 171 4.50 10.59 27.37
C ASP A 171 5.76 9.69 27.29
N ARG A 172 5.58 8.38 27.40
CA ARG A 172 6.64 7.37 27.19
C ARG A 172 7.02 7.19 25.72
N ILE A 173 6.20 7.71 24.79
CA ILE A 173 6.34 7.48 23.35
C ILE A 173 6.74 8.78 22.68
N ASN A 174 7.89 8.79 22.06
CA ASN A 174 8.35 9.91 21.24
C ASN A 174 7.62 9.86 19.87
N LEU A 175 6.69 10.78 19.64
CA LEU A 175 5.94 10.87 18.38
C LEU A 175 6.73 11.65 17.33
N CYS A 176 6.96 11.04 16.18
CA CYS A 176 7.48 11.69 14.99
C CYS A 176 6.42 11.70 13.89
N PHE A 177 5.97 12.88 13.47
CA PHE A 177 5.03 13.10 12.36
C PHE A 177 5.70 13.98 11.30
N PRO A 178 6.35 13.41 10.27
CA PRO A 178 7.23 14.13 9.35
C PRO A 178 6.47 14.89 8.24
N TYR A 179 5.32 15.51 8.57
CA TYR A 179 4.46 16.18 7.59
C TYR A 179 5.14 17.36 6.91
N GLU A 180 5.70 18.29 7.70
CA GLU A 180 6.34 19.48 7.15
C GLU A 180 7.61 19.15 6.37
N GLN A 181 8.40 18.17 6.83
CA GLN A 181 9.61 17.71 6.15
C GLN A 181 9.27 17.08 4.79
N LEU A 182 8.26 16.21 4.74
CA LEU A 182 7.80 15.60 3.50
C LEU A 182 7.21 16.64 2.55
N LYS A 183 6.42 17.58 3.07
CA LYS A 183 5.81 18.66 2.27
C LYS A 183 6.87 19.61 1.68
N ASP A 184 7.92 19.89 2.43
CA ASP A 184 9.02 20.71 1.94
C ASP A 184 9.84 19.97 0.87
N ALA A 185 10.21 18.72 1.12
CA ALA A 185 10.91 17.87 0.17
C ALA A 185 10.11 17.63 -1.14
N ALA A 186 8.79 17.55 -1.05
CA ALA A 186 7.88 17.40 -2.20
C ALA A 186 7.96 18.56 -3.22
N LYS A 187 8.53 19.71 -2.86
CA LYS A 187 8.73 20.85 -3.78
C LYS A 187 9.82 20.58 -4.81
N SER A 188 10.75 19.66 -4.52
CA SER A 188 11.93 19.39 -5.37
C SER A 188 12.11 17.91 -5.71
N THR A 189 11.45 17.00 -4.99
CA THR A 189 11.64 15.56 -5.10
C THR A 189 10.29 14.86 -5.03
N GLN A 190 10.13 13.75 -5.76
CA GLN A 190 8.96 12.90 -5.64
C GLN A 190 9.04 12.08 -4.34
N VAL A 191 8.29 12.47 -3.31
CA VAL A 191 8.29 11.80 -2.00
C VAL A 191 7.25 10.70 -1.87
N PHE A 192 6.25 10.67 -2.74
CA PHE A 192 5.26 9.59 -2.86
C PHE A 192 5.17 9.12 -4.31
N TYR A 193 4.92 7.82 -4.50
CA TYR A 193 4.58 7.32 -5.83
C TYR A 193 3.27 7.94 -6.31
N LYS A 194 3.17 8.14 -7.63
CA LYS A 194 1.94 8.70 -8.23
C LYS A 194 0.83 7.67 -8.29
N THR A 195 1.18 6.41 -8.47
CA THR A 195 0.25 5.32 -8.73
C THR A 195 0.12 4.32 -7.59
N ASP A 196 0.85 4.56 -6.49
CA ASP A 196 0.84 3.72 -5.29
C ASP A 196 0.59 4.56 -4.03
N HIS A 197 0.18 3.89 -2.94
CA HIS A 197 -0.09 4.57 -1.67
C HIS A 197 1.16 4.78 -0.82
N HIS A 198 2.27 4.14 -1.15
CA HIS A 198 3.51 4.28 -0.39
C HIS A 198 4.31 5.54 -0.77
N TRP A 199 5.18 5.94 0.10
CA TRP A 199 6.25 6.88 -0.20
C TRP A 199 7.32 6.25 -1.12
N THR A 200 8.11 7.10 -1.78
CA THR A 200 9.30 6.68 -2.53
C THR A 200 10.46 6.40 -1.55
N ALA A 201 11.58 5.90 -2.06
CA ALA A 201 12.79 5.77 -1.26
C ALA A 201 13.28 7.13 -0.73
N GLU A 202 13.14 8.19 -1.52
CA GLU A 202 13.45 9.57 -1.13
C GLU A 202 12.52 10.05 0.00
N GLY A 203 11.20 9.79 -0.12
CA GLY A 203 10.25 10.10 0.94
C GLY A 203 10.55 9.33 2.23
N ALA A 204 10.90 8.05 2.11
CA ALA A 204 11.30 7.21 3.24
C ALA A 204 12.58 7.74 3.93
N LYS A 205 13.55 8.26 3.15
CA LYS A 205 14.75 8.92 3.70
C LYS A 205 14.39 10.16 4.51
N VAL A 206 13.50 11.00 4.00
CA VAL A 206 13.00 12.17 4.73
C VAL A 206 12.33 11.76 6.04
N GLY A 207 11.50 10.70 6.01
CA GLY A 207 10.86 10.16 7.21
C GLY A 207 11.87 9.60 8.21
N PHE A 208 12.90 8.88 7.74
CA PHE A 208 13.99 8.38 8.57
C PHE A 208 14.77 9.53 9.23
N ASP A 209 15.16 10.55 8.47
CA ASP A 209 15.91 11.69 8.98
C ASP A 209 15.14 12.46 10.04
N ALA A 210 13.82 12.63 9.82
CA ALA A 210 12.93 13.23 10.79
C ALA A 210 12.84 12.42 12.08
N LEU A 211 12.77 11.09 11.97
CA LEU A 211 12.75 10.18 13.12
C LEU A 211 14.06 10.23 13.90
N MET A 212 15.22 10.15 13.24
CA MET A 212 16.54 10.28 13.89
C MET A 212 16.65 11.62 14.63
N THR A 213 16.22 12.71 13.99
CA THR A 213 16.19 14.03 14.62
C THR A 213 15.29 14.06 15.86
N ALA A 214 14.09 13.46 15.79
CA ALA A 214 13.17 13.39 16.92
C ALA A 214 13.71 12.54 18.08
N MET A 215 14.51 11.52 17.77
CA MET A 215 15.21 10.67 18.74
C MET A 215 16.50 11.30 19.26
N ASN A 216 16.92 12.44 18.73
CA ASN A 216 18.21 13.08 19.00
C ASN A 216 19.41 12.18 18.65
N GLU A 217 19.25 11.42 17.55
CA GLU A 217 20.24 10.50 16.99
C GLU A 217 20.95 11.10 15.77
N ASP A 218 22.22 10.73 15.58
CA ASP A 218 22.97 11.11 14.39
C ASP A 218 22.45 10.39 13.13
N ILE A 219 22.41 11.11 12.01
CA ILE A 219 22.01 10.58 10.72
C ILE A 219 23.26 10.07 9.98
N PRO A 220 23.31 8.78 9.59
CA PRO A 220 24.42 8.22 8.85
C PRO A 220 24.67 8.96 7.53
N GLN A 221 25.93 9.28 7.26
CA GLN A 221 26.35 9.92 6.00
C GLN A 221 26.86 8.84 5.04
N VAL A 222 26.00 8.40 4.13
CA VAL A 222 26.25 7.28 3.23
C VAL A 222 26.22 7.72 1.76
N SER A 223 27.18 7.21 0.98
CA SER A 223 27.16 7.34 -0.48
C SER A 223 26.52 6.09 -1.08
N TYR A 224 25.31 6.23 -1.58
CA TYR A 224 24.55 5.11 -2.12
C TYR A 224 24.82 4.84 -3.59
N ASN A 225 24.86 3.58 -3.96
CA ASN A 225 24.60 3.15 -5.32
C ASN A 225 23.07 3.15 -5.54
N ILE A 226 22.62 3.74 -6.63
CA ILE A 226 21.20 3.87 -6.93
C ILE A 226 20.85 3.04 -8.17
N GLU A 227 19.98 2.08 -7.99
CA GLU A 227 19.38 1.33 -9.10
C GLU A 227 17.97 1.86 -9.36
N THR A 228 17.63 2.07 -10.64
CA THR A 228 16.30 2.53 -11.06
C THR A 228 15.56 1.43 -11.79
N VAL A 229 14.36 1.13 -11.34
CA VAL A 229 13.41 0.23 -11.99
C VAL A 229 12.22 1.04 -12.48
N LYS A 230 11.91 0.92 -13.77
CA LYS A 230 10.83 1.65 -14.46
C LYS A 230 9.53 0.85 -14.51
N ASP A 231 8.49 1.50 -15.02
CA ASP A 231 7.20 0.88 -15.30
C ASP A 231 6.51 0.32 -14.07
N PHE A 232 6.54 1.07 -12.95
CA PHE A 232 5.79 0.72 -11.75
C PHE A 232 4.39 1.34 -11.78
N HIS A 233 3.39 0.48 -11.71
CA HIS A 233 1.99 0.84 -11.47
C HIS A 233 1.53 0.15 -10.19
N GLY A 234 1.33 0.94 -9.15
CA GLY A 234 1.04 0.43 -7.82
C GLY A 234 -0.43 0.11 -7.54
N THR A 235 -0.74 -0.01 -6.27
CA THR A 235 -2.05 -0.46 -5.77
C THR A 235 -3.17 0.53 -6.06
N LEU A 236 -2.90 1.84 -6.09
CA LEU A 236 -3.92 2.85 -6.39
C LEU A 236 -4.31 2.81 -7.87
N TYR A 237 -3.34 2.59 -8.76
CA TYR A 237 -3.65 2.33 -10.17
C TYR A 237 -4.51 1.08 -10.32
N SER A 238 -4.24 0.02 -9.57
CA SER A 238 -5.03 -1.22 -9.61
C SER A 238 -6.49 -1.01 -9.22
N LYS A 239 -6.76 -0.08 -8.29
CA LYS A 239 -8.14 0.27 -7.88
C LYS A 239 -8.90 1.08 -8.94
N ALA A 240 -8.18 1.85 -9.76
CA ALA A 240 -8.78 2.76 -10.74
C ALA A 240 -7.89 2.87 -12.01
N PRO A 241 -7.69 1.78 -12.77
CA PRO A 241 -6.76 1.75 -13.88
C PRO A 241 -7.21 2.67 -15.01
N THR A 242 -6.27 3.45 -15.57
CA THR A 242 -6.48 4.26 -16.78
C THR A 242 -5.27 4.19 -17.69
N ASP A 243 -5.47 4.33 -19.00
CA ASP A 243 -4.37 4.41 -19.97
C ASP A 243 -3.65 5.78 -19.95
N PHE A 244 -4.06 6.70 -19.06
CA PHE A 244 -3.54 8.07 -18.99
C PHE A 244 -2.55 8.30 -17.84
N SER A 245 -2.30 7.31 -17.00
CA SER A 245 -1.30 7.45 -15.92
C SER A 245 0.08 7.09 -16.44
N ALA A 246 1.04 7.98 -16.19
CA ALA A 246 2.44 7.63 -16.35
C ALA A 246 2.86 6.65 -15.25
N ALA A 247 3.64 5.64 -15.63
CA ALA A 247 4.26 4.75 -14.66
C ALA A 247 5.26 5.50 -13.77
N ASP A 248 5.41 5.05 -12.54
CA ASP A 248 6.44 5.52 -11.63
C ASP A 248 7.80 4.88 -11.94
N GLU A 249 8.87 5.54 -11.53
CA GLU A 249 10.21 4.97 -11.39
C GLU A 249 10.45 4.67 -9.91
N MET A 250 11.09 3.52 -9.64
CA MET A 250 11.47 3.10 -8.28
C MET A 250 12.97 3.16 -8.14
N HIS A 251 13.46 3.74 -7.06
CA HIS A 251 14.87 3.81 -6.74
C HIS A 251 15.20 2.89 -5.57
N PHE A 252 16.28 2.11 -5.73
CA PHE A 252 16.80 1.22 -4.72
C PHE A 252 18.19 1.70 -4.31
N TYR A 253 18.32 2.11 -3.05
CA TYR A 253 19.54 2.67 -2.47
C TYR A 253 20.30 1.58 -1.76
N THR A 254 21.51 1.27 -2.24
CA THR A 254 22.41 0.28 -1.65
C THR A 254 23.67 0.95 -1.16
N ASN A 255 23.99 0.76 0.11
CA ASN A 255 25.29 1.12 0.65
C ASN A 255 26.31 0.03 0.28
N PRO A 256 27.32 0.33 -0.56
CA PRO A 256 28.29 -0.67 -1.00
C PRO A 256 29.23 -1.14 0.15
N ASP A 257 29.35 -0.35 1.20
CA ASP A 257 30.23 -0.63 2.33
C ASP A 257 29.53 -1.37 3.48
N ASN A 258 28.19 -1.55 3.40
CA ASN A 258 27.41 -2.24 4.41
C ASN A 258 27.15 -3.70 3.98
N SER A 259 27.57 -4.65 4.81
CA SER A 259 27.18 -6.06 4.65
C SER A 259 25.89 -6.32 5.43
N VAL A 260 24.92 -6.89 4.76
CA VAL A 260 23.60 -7.17 5.33
C VAL A 260 23.34 -8.66 5.31
N LYS A 261 22.83 -9.20 6.42
CA LYS A 261 22.32 -10.58 6.51
C LYS A 261 20.89 -10.52 7.04
N VAL A 262 19.97 -11.01 6.25
CA VAL A 262 18.53 -11.04 6.56
C VAL A 262 18.10 -12.47 6.82
N ASN A 263 17.44 -12.70 7.94
CA ASN A 263 16.88 -13.99 8.35
C ASN A 263 15.35 -13.86 8.45
N TYR A 264 14.62 -14.49 7.55
CA TYR A 264 13.16 -14.62 7.61
C TYR A 264 12.84 -15.85 8.46
N VAL A 265 12.53 -15.60 9.73
CA VAL A 265 12.54 -16.64 10.78
C VAL A 265 11.52 -17.75 10.53
N GLN A 266 10.30 -17.39 10.17
CA GLN A 266 9.23 -18.38 9.97
C GLN A 266 9.39 -19.15 8.65
N GLU A 267 9.92 -18.51 7.63
CA GLU A 267 10.17 -19.09 6.31
C GLU A 267 11.45 -19.92 6.24
N ASN A 268 12.27 -19.88 7.31
CA ASN A 268 13.59 -20.52 7.37
C ASN A 268 14.46 -20.16 6.14
N LYS A 269 14.38 -18.88 5.72
CA LYS A 269 15.06 -18.31 4.54
C LYS A 269 16.06 -17.27 4.99
N GLN A 270 17.26 -17.26 4.40
CA GLN A 270 18.27 -16.24 4.61
C GLN A 270 18.71 -15.61 3.29
N THR A 271 19.02 -14.30 3.32
CA THR A 271 19.58 -13.55 2.19
C THR A 271 20.66 -12.59 2.69
N ASN A 272 21.49 -12.10 1.76
CA ASN A 272 22.52 -11.09 2.05
C ASN A 272 22.17 -9.74 1.43
N THR A 273 20.89 -9.47 1.25
CA THR A 273 20.36 -8.23 0.69
C THR A 273 18.98 -7.93 1.25
N LEU A 274 18.64 -6.63 1.34
CA LEU A 274 17.31 -6.15 1.69
C LEU A 274 16.34 -6.14 0.49
N PHE A 275 16.83 -6.49 -0.70
CA PHE A 275 16.06 -6.43 -1.93
C PHE A 275 15.89 -7.82 -2.54
N ASP A 276 14.67 -8.17 -2.95
CA ASP A 276 14.38 -9.37 -3.72
C ASP A 276 14.15 -9.01 -5.20
N ASP A 277 15.19 -9.18 -6.00
CA ASP A 277 15.20 -8.81 -7.42
C ASP A 277 14.15 -9.53 -8.25
N SER A 278 13.62 -10.66 -7.76
CA SER A 278 12.58 -11.41 -8.46
C SER A 278 11.28 -10.62 -8.65
N PHE A 279 11.06 -9.57 -7.85
CA PHE A 279 9.89 -8.70 -7.94
C PHE A 279 10.06 -7.55 -8.93
N LYS A 280 11.28 -7.17 -9.31
CA LYS A 280 11.54 -6.05 -10.24
C LYS A 280 10.85 -6.19 -11.59
N THR A 281 10.58 -7.41 -12.03
CA THR A 281 9.89 -7.72 -13.29
C THR A 281 8.43 -8.08 -13.13
N LYS A 282 7.94 -8.20 -11.89
CA LYS A 282 6.54 -8.46 -11.59
C LYS A 282 5.75 -7.16 -11.52
N LYS A 283 4.43 -7.25 -11.50
CA LYS A 283 3.57 -6.10 -11.28
C LYS A 283 3.79 -5.50 -9.88
N ASP A 284 3.85 -6.33 -8.86
CA ASP A 284 4.18 -5.93 -7.48
C ASP A 284 5.69 -5.70 -7.33
N LYS A 285 6.18 -4.62 -7.94
CA LYS A 285 7.58 -4.23 -7.81
C LYS A 285 7.91 -3.70 -6.40
N TYR A 286 6.91 -3.25 -5.64
CA TYR A 286 7.15 -2.74 -4.28
C TYR A 286 7.67 -3.83 -3.34
N SER A 287 7.25 -5.07 -3.52
CA SER A 287 7.78 -6.22 -2.79
C SER A 287 9.27 -6.52 -3.06
N THR A 288 9.93 -5.80 -3.97
CA THR A 288 11.40 -5.80 -4.04
C THR A 288 12.00 -5.36 -2.71
N PHE A 289 11.39 -4.40 -2.03
CA PHE A 289 11.80 -4.03 -0.68
C PHE A 289 11.46 -5.17 0.29
N MET A 290 12.46 -5.70 0.95
CA MET A 290 12.37 -6.77 1.95
C MET A 290 11.82 -8.12 1.44
N GLY A 291 11.57 -8.29 0.13
CA GLY A 291 10.92 -9.49 -0.42
C GLY A 291 9.43 -9.61 -0.06
N GLY A 292 8.82 -8.53 0.47
CA GLY A 292 7.44 -8.49 0.94
C GLY A 292 7.30 -8.38 2.47
N ASN A 293 6.20 -8.88 3.00
CA ASN A 293 5.84 -8.77 4.41
C ASN A 293 5.97 -10.13 5.12
N PHE A 294 6.89 -10.24 6.07
CA PHE A 294 7.14 -11.43 6.86
C PHE A 294 6.84 -11.16 8.34
N ALA A 295 6.33 -12.16 9.04
CA ALA A 295 5.89 -11.98 10.41
C ALA A 295 7.03 -11.60 11.36
N LEU A 296 8.20 -12.24 11.22
CA LEU A 296 9.41 -11.92 11.97
C LEU A 296 10.63 -11.98 11.04
N THR A 297 11.35 -10.87 10.98
CA THR A 297 12.61 -10.76 10.22
C THR A 297 13.69 -10.22 11.14
N GLU A 298 14.84 -10.88 11.16
CA GLU A 298 16.05 -10.41 11.86
C GLU A 298 17.07 -9.97 10.83
N ILE A 299 17.72 -8.83 11.10
CA ILE A 299 18.73 -8.25 10.20
C ILE A 299 20.00 -7.97 11.02
N GLU A 300 21.11 -8.48 10.53
CA GLU A 300 22.46 -8.16 11.00
C GLU A 300 23.17 -7.33 9.94
N THR A 301 23.85 -6.25 10.35
CA THR A 301 24.51 -5.31 9.44
C THR A 301 25.84 -4.82 10.01
N ASN A 302 26.58 -4.02 9.23
CA ASN A 302 27.73 -3.23 9.67
C ASN A 302 27.35 -1.78 10.06
N GLY A 303 26.10 -1.55 10.46
CA GLY A 303 25.63 -0.23 10.89
C GLY A 303 26.50 0.42 11.97
N GLU A 304 26.29 1.71 12.20
CA GLU A 304 27.13 2.50 13.10
C GLU A 304 26.92 2.16 14.59
N SER A 305 25.66 1.89 15.00
CA SER A 305 25.28 1.63 16.40
C SER A 305 25.18 0.14 16.71
N ASP A 306 25.68 -0.26 17.89
CA ASP A 306 25.52 -1.61 18.46
C ASP A 306 24.15 -1.84 19.14
N GLU A 307 23.27 -0.83 19.12
CA GLU A 307 21.94 -0.95 19.71
C GLU A 307 21.08 -1.96 18.98
N HIS A 308 20.23 -2.64 19.75
CA HIS A 308 19.22 -3.56 19.24
C HIS A 308 17.89 -2.82 19.08
N VAL A 309 17.38 -2.78 17.86
CA VAL A 309 16.11 -2.09 17.57
C VAL A 309 15.03 -3.08 17.16
N LEU A 310 13.92 -3.05 17.89
CA LEU A 310 12.70 -3.75 17.50
C LEU A 310 11.80 -2.77 16.73
N ILE A 311 11.43 -3.12 15.50
CA ILE A 311 10.53 -2.32 14.66
C ILE A 311 9.24 -3.09 14.44
N ILE A 312 8.15 -2.60 15.04
CA ILE A 312 6.79 -3.09 14.77
C ILE A 312 6.25 -2.24 13.64
N LYS A 313 5.95 -2.86 12.50
CA LYS A 313 5.78 -2.14 11.24
C LYS A 313 4.62 -2.62 10.38
N ASP A 314 4.14 -1.73 9.52
CA ASP A 314 3.36 -2.03 8.32
C ASP A 314 4.26 -2.06 7.05
N SER A 315 3.66 -2.08 5.87
CA SER A 315 4.38 -2.13 4.59
C SER A 315 5.14 -0.84 4.26
N TYR A 316 4.77 0.31 4.82
CA TYR A 316 5.49 1.57 4.62
C TYR A 316 6.95 1.46 5.04
N ALA A 317 7.20 0.76 6.14
CA ALA A 317 8.54 0.61 6.67
C ALA A 317 9.49 -0.25 5.80
N ASN A 318 8.99 -1.03 4.84
CA ASN A 318 9.87 -1.81 3.98
C ASN A 318 10.87 -0.92 3.22
N THR A 319 10.43 0.25 2.75
CA THR A 319 11.25 1.18 1.97
C THR A 319 12.28 1.93 2.83
N VAL A 320 12.05 2.08 4.14
CA VAL A 320 12.96 2.79 5.05
C VAL A 320 14.06 1.88 5.62
N MET A 321 13.93 0.55 5.47
CA MET A 321 14.88 -0.40 6.06
C MET A 321 16.35 -0.24 5.64
N PRO A 322 16.69 0.13 4.38
CA PRO A 322 18.07 0.40 4.02
C PRO A 322 18.74 1.44 4.92
N TYR A 323 18.02 2.49 5.31
CA TYR A 323 18.53 3.56 6.15
C TYR A 323 18.69 3.13 7.60
N PHE A 324 17.77 2.31 8.13
CA PHE A 324 17.93 1.68 9.45
C PHE A 324 19.11 0.72 9.49
N ALA A 325 19.33 -0.04 8.41
CA ALA A 325 20.45 -0.97 8.30
C ALA A 325 21.82 -0.28 8.30
N ASP A 326 21.89 0.97 7.84
CA ASP A 326 23.12 1.78 7.91
C ASP A 326 23.34 2.36 9.31
N LYS A 327 22.27 2.59 10.08
CA LYS A 327 22.38 3.13 11.44
C LYS A 327 22.63 2.04 12.46
N TYR A 328 21.91 0.91 12.42
CA TYR A 328 21.91 -0.09 13.49
C TYR A 328 22.40 -1.45 13.00
N LYS A 329 23.23 -2.12 13.83
CA LYS A 329 23.77 -3.45 13.52
C LYS A 329 22.76 -4.57 13.71
N HIS A 330 21.80 -4.41 14.61
CA HIS A 330 20.84 -5.44 14.99
C HIS A 330 19.41 -4.93 14.93
N LEU A 331 18.63 -5.44 13.95
CA LEU A 331 17.25 -5.07 13.76
C LEU A 331 16.36 -6.32 13.84
N SER A 332 15.28 -6.21 14.58
CA SER A 332 14.20 -7.21 14.60
C SER A 332 12.92 -6.55 14.11
N LEU A 333 12.32 -7.11 13.07
CA LEU A 333 11.11 -6.55 12.45
C LEU A 333 9.92 -7.46 12.70
N ILE A 334 8.84 -6.91 13.23
CA ILE A 334 7.54 -7.58 13.36
C ILE A 334 6.55 -6.89 12.43
N HIS A 335 6.05 -7.61 11.44
CA HIS A 335 5.00 -7.07 10.58
C HIS A 335 3.62 -7.23 11.23
N ILE A 336 2.93 -6.10 11.45
CA ILE A 336 1.53 -6.11 11.86
C ILE A 336 0.68 -6.36 10.62
N SER A 337 -0.01 -7.52 10.57
CA SER A 337 -0.97 -7.78 9.50
C SER A 337 -2.09 -6.74 9.55
N GLU A 338 -2.35 -6.09 8.43
CA GLU A 338 -3.56 -5.28 8.28
C GLU A 338 -4.77 -6.17 8.56
N PRO A 339 -5.75 -5.70 9.36
CA PRO A 339 -6.97 -6.45 9.52
C PRO A 339 -7.60 -6.61 8.13
N THR A 340 -7.66 -7.85 7.65
CA THR A 340 -8.40 -8.18 6.42
C THR A 340 -9.81 -7.65 6.61
N ARG A 341 -10.16 -6.56 5.94
CA ARG A 341 -11.56 -6.13 5.87
C ARG A 341 -12.32 -7.26 5.19
N PRO A 342 -13.30 -7.87 5.82
CA PRO A 342 -14.23 -8.70 5.08
C PRO A 342 -14.89 -7.75 4.05
N TYR A 343 -14.70 -8.07 2.79
CA TYR A 343 -15.34 -7.37 1.69
C TYR A 343 -16.84 -7.64 1.68
#